data_6fc651428e37e87a9173e10c70938b20
#
_entry.id   6fc651428e37e87a9173e10c70938b20
#
_cell.length_a   1.000
_cell.length_b   1.000
_cell.length_c   1.000
_cell.angle_alpha   90.00
_cell.angle_beta   90.00
_cell.angle_gamma   90.00
#
_symmetry.space_group_name_H-M   'P 1'
#
loop_
_entity.id
_entity.type
_entity.pdbx_description
1 polymer ?
#
loop_
_entity_poly.entity_id
_entity_poly.type
_entity_poly.pdbx_seq_one_letter_code
_entity_poly.pdbx_strand_id
1 'polypeptide(L)'
;MQRYFIYLAYDGTAYHGWQIQPNGASVQECLMKALSTLLRREVEVVGAGRTDAGVHASLMVAHFDSETPLDVIFMTDKLNRLLPPDISVYRLRAVRPDAHARFDATARTYKYYVTTAKMLSLIHI
;
A
#
# COMPACT_ATOMS: atom_id res chain seq x y z
N MET A 1 -17.42 -9.22 -4.01
CA MET A 1 -16.03 -8.78 -3.99
C MET A 1 -15.95 -7.32 -3.58
N GLN A 2 -15.05 -7.00 -2.68
CA GLN A 2 -14.84 -5.65 -2.19
C GLN A 2 -13.43 -5.18 -2.56
N ARG A 3 -13.32 -4.00 -3.17
CA ARG A 3 -12.03 -3.38 -3.45
C ARG A 3 -11.61 -2.45 -2.33
N TYR A 4 -10.31 -2.47 -2.03
CA TYR A 4 -9.71 -1.61 -1.01
C TYR A 4 -8.54 -0.84 -1.59
N PHE A 5 -8.43 0.43 -1.19
CA PHE A 5 -7.20 1.19 -1.38
C PHE A 5 -6.33 1.02 -0.13
N ILE A 6 -5.03 0.87 -0.37
CA ILE A 6 -3.99 0.86 0.66
C ILE A 6 -3.21 2.15 0.53
N TYR A 7 -3.11 2.87 1.62
CA TYR A 7 -2.27 4.08 1.71
C TYR A 7 -1.04 3.72 2.52
N LEU A 8 0.14 3.86 1.92
CA LEU A 8 1.38 3.39 2.54
C LEU A 8 2.54 4.32 2.23
N ALA A 9 3.60 4.16 3.01
CA ALA A 9 4.89 4.80 2.78
C ALA A 9 6.00 3.76 2.89
N TYR A 10 7.13 4.02 2.27
CA TYR A 10 8.27 3.14 2.40
C TYR A 10 9.60 3.88 2.21
N ASP A 11 10.61 3.36 2.89
CA ASP A 11 12.01 3.69 2.64
C ASP A 11 12.51 2.74 1.56
N GLY A 12 12.82 3.28 0.38
CA GLY A 12 13.16 2.48 -0.79
C GLY A 12 14.59 1.96 -0.82
N THR A 13 15.41 2.24 0.20
CA THR A 13 16.84 1.91 0.21
C THR A 13 17.11 0.43 -0.07
N ALA A 14 16.33 -0.47 0.52
CA ALA A 14 16.50 -1.91 0.39
C ALA A 14 15.73 -2.53 -0.78
N TYR A 15 15.06 -1.72 -1.61
CA TYR A 15 14.16 -2.22 -2.64
C TYR A 15 14.57 -1.77 -4.03
N HIS A 16 14.26 -2.63 -5.01
CA HIS A 16 14.41 -2.33 -6.44
C HIS A 16 13.16 -1.63 -6.98
N GLY A 17 12.64 -0.66 -6.23
CA GLY A 17 11.45 0.09 -6.57
C GLY A 17 10.16 -0.55 -6.09
N TRP A 18 9.04 0.02 -6.55
CA TRP A 18 7.72 -0.46 -6.19
C TRP A 18 7.38 -1.78 -6.83
N GLN A 19 7.62 -1.90 -8.15
CA GLN A 19 7.09 -2.99 -8.96
C GLN A 19 7.93 -4.26 -8.87
N ILE A 20 7.26 -5.41 -8.85
CA ILE A 20 7.90 -6.72 -8.88
C ILE A 20 8.82 -6.83 -10.09
N GLN A 21 10.04 -7.29 -9.84
CA GLN A 21 11.09 -7.50 -10.83
C GLN A 21 11.81 -8.82 -10.55
N PRO A 22 12.36 -9.47 -11.59
CA PRO A 22 13.11 -10.72 -11.38
C PRO A 22 14.38 -10.53 -10.55
N ASN A 23 14.94 -9.32 -10.50
CA ASN A 23 16.29 -9.07 -10.03
C ASN A 23 16.39 -8.61 -8.57
N GLY A 24 15.30 -8.58 -7.81
CA GLY A 24 15.41 -8.15 -6.43
C GLY A 24 14.07 -7.92 -5.76
N ALA A 25 14.14 -7.59 -4.47
CA ALA A 25 12.97 -7.33 -3.65
C ALA A 25 12.27 -6.05 -4.10
N SER A 26 10.94 -6.06 -4.07
CA SER A 26 10.12 -4.89 -4.34
C SER A 26 9.10 -4.69 -3.23
N VAL A 27 8.61 -3.45 -3.08
CA VAL A 27 7.58 -3.12 -2.10
C VAL A 27 6.28 -3.84 -2.41
N GLN A 28 5.91 -3.91 -3.69
CA GLN A 28 4.71 -4.61 -4.15
C GLN A 28 4.72 -6.09 -3.73
N GLU A 29 5.86 -6.76 -3.89
CA GLU A 29 6.00 -8.16 -3.50
C GLU A 29 5.80 -8.35 -2.00
N CYS A 30 6.38 -7.48 -1.18
CA CYS A 30 6.20 -7.54 0.27
C CYS A 30 4.73 -7.39 0.67
N LEU A 31 4.01 -6.46 0.04
CA LEU A 31 2.58 -6.28 0.28
C LEU A 31 1.77 -7.50 -0.15
N MET A 32 2.07 -8.03 -1.32
CA MET A 32 1.36 -9.21 -1.84
C MET A 32 1.55 -10.41 -0.93
N LYS A 33 2.76 -10.64 -0.44
CA LYS A 33 3.04 -11.73 0.51
C LYS A 33 2.29 -11.53 1.82
N ALA A 34 2.30 -10.34 2.38
CA ALA A 34 1.61 -10.04 3.63
C ALA A 34 0.10 -10.23 3.50
N LEU A 35 -0.51 -9.68 2.45
CA LEU A 35 -1.93 -9.83 2.20
C LEU A 35 -2.33 -11.27 1.92
N SER A 36 -1.51 -11.99 1.14
CA SER A 36 -1.79 -13.39 0.84
C SER A 36 -1.73 -14.25 2.09
N THR A 37 -0.82 -13.95 3.01
CA THR A 37 -0.76 -14.63 4.31
C THR A 37 -1.99 -14.37 5.15
N LEU A 38 -2.43 -13.11 5.24
CA LEU A 38 -3.57 -12.72 6.06
C LEU A 38 -4.89 -13.23 5.51
N LEU A 39 -5.06 -13.18 4.19
CA LEU A 39 -6.30 -13.59 3.53
C LEU A 39 -6.31 -15.07 3.13
N ARG A 40 -5.20 -15.76 3.31
CA ARG A 40 -5.04 -17.20 3.02
C ARG A 40 -5.37 -17.54 1.58
N ARG A 41 -5.02 -16.65 0.66
CA ARG A 41 -5.14 -16.86 -0.78
C ARG A 41 -4.19 -15.92 -1.49
N GLU A 42 -3.93 -16.20 -2.76
CA GLU A 42 -3.11 -15.32 -3.57
C GLU A 42 -3.82 -14.00 -3.82
N VAL A 43 -3.15 -12.88 -3.52
CA VAL A 43 -3.70 -11.54 -3.66
C VAL A 43 -2.79 -10.73 -4.56
N GLU A 44 -3.37 -10.11 -5.59
CA GLU A 44 -2.67 -9.16 -6.45
C GLU A 44 -2.84 -7.75 -5.93
N VAL A 45 -1.78 -6.96 -6.01
CA VAL A 45 -1.76 -5.56 -5.59
C VAL A 45 -1.35 -4.70 -6.77
N VAL A 46 -2.14 -3.68 -7.08
CA VAL A 46 -1.87 -2.75 -8.18
C VAL A 46 -1.58 -1.37 -7.61
N GLY A 47 -0.41 -0.83 -7.92
CA GLY A 47 -0.01 0.50 -7.44
C GLY A 47 -0.48 1.63 -8.33
N ALA A 48 -0.57 2.82 -7.77
CA ALA A 48 -0.93 4.04 -8.51
C ALA A 48 0.18 4.48 -9.47
N GLY A 49 1.41 4.08 -9.22
CA GLY A 49 2.55 4.44 -10.04
C GLY A 49 3.73 3.54 -9.76
N ARG A 50 4.86 3.88 -10.31
CA ARG A 50 6.11 3.15 -10.13
C ARG A 50 7.16 4.05 -9.51
N THR A 51 8.07 3.45 -8.75
CA THR A 51 9.29 4.12 -8.30
C THR A 51 10.49 3.30 -8.72
N ASP A 52 11.62 3.99 -8.94
CA ASP A 52 12.88 3.33 -9.27
C ASP A 52 13.56 2.77 -8.02
N ALA A 53 14.60 1.95 -8.24
CA ALA A 53 15.37 1.38 -7.14
C ALA A 53 15.89 2.47 -6.20
N GLY A 54 15.75 2.23 -4.90
CA GLY A 54 16.22 3.14 -3.86
C GLY A 54 15.34 4.35 -3.60
N VAL A 55 14.28 4.57 -4.38
CA VAL A 55 13.42 5.74 -4.22
C VAL A 55 12.45 5.53 -3.06
N HIS A 56 12.32 6.55 -2.21
CA HIS A 56 11.37 6.58 -1.11
C HIS A 56 10.01 7.08 -1.57
N ALA A 57 8.95 6.68 -0.87
CA ALA A 57 7.64 7.26 -1.05
C ALA A 57 7.06 7.62 0.32
N SER A 58 6.64 8.86 0.48
CA SER A 58 5.90 9.29 1.67
C SER A 58 4.40 8.98 1.55
N LEU A 59 3.92 8.80 0.33
CA LEU A 59 2.57 8.27 0.09
C LEU A 59 2.56 7.52 -1.24
N MET A 60 2.17 6.25 -1.17
CA MET A 60 1.85 5.43 -2.31
C MET A 60 0.45 4.88 -2.10
N VAL A 61 -0.35 4.87 -3.16
CA VAL A 61 -1.68 4.27 -3.12
C VAL A 61 -1.69 3.03 -3.99
N ALA A 62 -2.25 1.96 -3.46
CA ALA A 62 -2.41 0.71 -4.20
C ALA A 62 -3.82 0.18 -3.97
N HIS A 63 -4.26 -0.77 -4.80
CA HIS A 63 -5.54 -1.43 -4.55
C HIS A 63 -5.40 -2.94 -4.62
N PHE A 64 -6.30 -3.61 -3.94
CA PHE A 64 -6.48 -5.05 -4.01
C PHE A 64 -7.95 -5.39 -3.78
N ASP A 65 -8.31 -6.63 -4.12
CA ASP A 65 -9.67 -7.11 -3.97
C ASP A 65 -9.74 -8.20 -2.90
N SER A 66 -10.78 -8.15 -2.08
CA SER A 66 -11.10 -9.19 -1.10
C SER A 66 -12.47 -9.79 -1.43
N GLU A 67 -12.59 -11.10 -1.28
CA GLU A 67 -13.87 -11.78 -1.49
C GLU A 67 -14.88 -11.45 -0.40
N THR A 68 -14.39 -11.09 0.78
CA THR A 68 -15.22 -10.74 1.93
C THR A 68 -14.88 -9.36 2.44
N PRO A 69 -15.84 -8.65 3.07
CA PRO A 69 -15.52 -7.40 3.74
C PRO A 69 -14.48 -7.59 4.83
N LEU A 70 -13.59 -6.62 4.97
CA LEU A 70 -12.49 -6.66 5.94
C LEU A 70 -12.68 -5.61 7.02
N ASP A 71 -12.23 -5.92 8.23
CA ASP A 71 -12.05 -4.93 9.29
C ASP A 71 -10.77 -4.15 8.96
N VAL A 72 -10.94 -2.92 8.46
CA VAL A 72 -9.81 -2.14 7.93
C VAL A 72 -8.81 -1.76 9.02
N ILE A 73 -9.26 -1.51 10.24
CA ILE A 73 -8.39 -1.15 11.36
C ILE A 73 -7.55 -2.37 11.77
N PHE A 74 -8.20 -3.51 11.93
CA PHE A 74 -7.54 -4.77 12.26
C PHE A 74 -6.52 -5.16 11.18
N MET A 75 -6.91 -5.07 9.91
CA MET A 75 -6.03 -5.42 8.79
C MET A 75 -4.82 -4.50 8.70
N THR A 76 -5.01 -3.20 8.93
CA THR A 76 -3.90 -2.24 8.93
C THR A 76 -2.87 -2.60 10.01
N ASP A 77 -3.34 -2.92 11.21
CA ASP A 77 -2.46 -3.33 12.30
C ASP A 77 -1.71 -4.63 11.96
N LYS A 78 -2.40 -5.61 11.43
CA LYS A 78 -1.79 -6.89 11.07
C LYS A 78 -0.78 -6.76 9.94
N LEU A 79 -1.09 -5.95 8.94
CA LEU A 79 -0.15 -5.68 7.84
C LEU A 79 1.14 -5.06 8.38
N ASN A 80 1.04 -4.08 9.26
CA ASN A 80 2.22 -3.43 9.83
C ASN A 80 3.06 -4.37 10.69
N ARG A 81 2.47 -5.40 11.25
CA ARG A 81 3.19 -6.43 11.99
C ARG A 81 3.93 -7.42 11.10
N LEU A 82 3.37 -7.70 9.92
CA LEU A 82 3.98 -8.63 8.96
C LEU A 82 5.00 -7.97 8.05
N LEU A 83 4.81 -6.69 7.74
CA LEU A 83 5.69 -5.98 6.84
C LEU A 83 7.01 -5.61 7.52
N PRO A 84 8.11 -5.53 6.75
CA PRO A 84 9.37 -5.01 7.27
C PRO A 84 9.21 -3.59 7.83
N PRO A 85 10.09 -3.16 8.76
CA PRO A 85 9.94 -1.84 9.38
C PRO A 85 10.09 -0.65 8.42
N ASP A 86 10.64 -0.88 7.24
CA ASP A 86 10.79 0.17 6.23
C ASP A 86 9.56 0.33 5.32
N ILE A 87 8.49 -0.43 5.58
CA ILE A 87 7.20 -0.27 4.90
C ILE A 87 6.13 -0.06 5.97
N SER A 88 5.38 1.03 5.85
CA SER A 88 4.31 1.36 6.79
C SER A 88 3.00 1.57 6.04
N VAL A 89 1.94 0.90 6.49
CA VAL A 89 0.59 1.09 5.97
C VAL A 89 -0.14 2.06 6.89
N TYR A 90 -0.66 3.13 6.30
CA TYR A 90 -1.40 4.14 7.05
C TYR A 90 -2.82 3.71 7.31
N ARG A 91 -3.49 3.24 6.26
CA ARG A 91 -4.87 2.78 6.35
C ARG A 91 -5.28 2.02 5.11
N LEU A 92 -6.36 1.26 5.26
CA LEU A 92 -7.12 0.69 4.16
C LEU A 92 -8.46 1.41 4.08
N ARG A 93 -8.98 1.56 2.87
CA ARG A 93 -10.31 2.16 2.67
C ARG A 93 -11.08 1.36 1.63
N ALA A 94 -12.31 0.98 1.98
CA ALA A 94 -13.21 0.35 1.02
C ALA A 94 -13.60 1.36 -0.05
N VAL A 95 -13.52 0.93 -1.31
CA VAL A 95 -13.81 1.78 -2.46
C VAL A 95 -14.75 1.04 -3.42
N ARG A 96 -15.26 1.73 -4.42
CA ARG A 96 -16.10 1.13 -5.46
C ARG A 96 -15.33 0.02 -6.19
N PRO A 97 -16.00 -1.03 -6.66
CA PRO A 97 -15.32 -2.11 -7.39
C PRO A 97 -14.61 -1.66 -8.66
N ASP A 98 -15.04 -0.55 -9.27
CA ASP A 98 -14.45 0.01 -10.48
C ASP A 98 -13.35 1.05 -10.19
N ALA A 99 -13.13 1.40 -8.93
CA ALA A 99 -12.08 2.34 -8.55
C ALA A 99 -10.70 1.74 -8.84
N HIS A 100 -9.79 2.55 -9.37
CA HIS A 100 -8.45 2.11 -9.71
C HIS A 100 -7.44 3.06 -9.09
N ALA A 101 -6.47 2.53 -8.33
CA ALA A 101 -5.49 3.33 -7.60
C ALA A 101 -4.77 4.32 -8.51
N ARG A 102 -4.41 3.89 -9.72
CA ARG A 102 -3.68 4.72 -10.68
C ARG A 102 -4.51 5.88 -11.21
N PHE A 103 -5.80 5.68 -11.47
CA PHE A 103 -6.64 6.70 -12.08
C PHE A 103 -7.43 7.53 -11.08
N ASP A 104 -7.99 6.88 -10.07
CA ASP A 104 -8.92 7.53 -9.14
C ASP A 104 -8.22 8.15 -7.93
N ALA A 105 -7.18 7.50 -7.41
CA ALA A 105 -6.46 8.00 -6.26
C ALA A 105 -5.60 9.22 -6.58
N THR A 106 -5.10 9.32 -7.80
CA THR A 106 -4.16 10.39 -8.18
C THR A 106 -4.74 11.78 -7.95
N ALA A 107 -5.97 12.02 -8.38
CA ALA A 107 -6.61 13.34 -8.24
C ALA A 107 -7.10 13.61 -6.82
N ARG A 108 -7.77 12.62 -6.20
CA ARG A 108 -8.35 12.78 -4.86
C ARG A 108 -7.30 12.73 -3.77
N THR A 109 -6.34 11.85 -3.90
CA THR A 109 -5.31 11.63 -2.90
C THR A 109 -4.32 12.78 -2.86
N TYR A 110 -4.19 13.55 -3.91
CA TYR A 110 -3.30 14.70 -3.92
C TYR A 110 -3.69 15.73 -2.85
N LYS A 111 -4.97 15.96 -2.65
CA LYS A 111 -5.45 16.85 -1.57
C LYS A 111 -5.24 16.24 -0.18
N TYR A 112 -5.46 14.94 -0.05
CA TYR A 112 -5.22 14.21 1.19
C TYR A 112 -3.73 14.09 1.50
N TYR A 113 -2.91 14.04 0.49
CA TYR A 113 -1.47 13.91 0.64
C TYR A 113 -0.89 15.00 1.54
N VAL A 114 -1.26 16.24 1.33
CA VAL A 114 -0.74 17.35 2.13
C VAL A 114 -1.12 17.19 3.61
N THR A 115 -2.36 16.84 3.88
CA THR A 115 -2.84 16.64 5.25
C THR A 115 -2.27 15.38 5.87
N THR A 116 -2.28 14.27 5.13
CA THR A 116 -1.80 12.98 5.62
C THR A 116 -0.30 12.98 5.87
N ALA A 117 0.48 13.54 4.95
CA ALA A 117 1.93 13.65 5.13
C ALA A 117 2.27 14.48 6.37
N LYS A 118 1.53 15.55 6.62
CA LYS A 118 1.71 16.38 7.80
C LYS A 118 1.39 15.62 9.08
N MET A 119 0.28 14.90 9.11
CA MET A 119 -0.08 14.05 10.26
C MET A 119 0.96 12.96 10.51
N LEU A 120 1.47 12.38 9.46
CA LEU A 120 2.45 11.30 9.56
C LEU A 120 3.81 11.78 10.01
N SER A 121 4.20 12.98 9.63
CA SER A 121 5.39 13.61 10.17
C SER A 121 5.32 13.75 11.69
N LEU A 122 4.12 13.97 12.22
CA LEU A 122 3.89 14.04 13.66
C LEU A 122 3.89 12.65 14.32
N ILE A 123 3.41 11.63 13.62
CA ILE A 123 3.33 10.27 14.15
C ILE A 123 4.68 9.56 14.14
N HIS A 124 5.51 9.83 13.14
CA HIS A 124 6.81 9.17 12.97
C HIS A 124 7.96 9.89 13.68
N ILE A 125 7.67 10.98 14.34
CA ILE A 125 8.61 11.65 15.21
C ILE A 125 8.44 11.13 16.64
#